data_46a59a988e801fbf77316e8c49d054c4
#
_entry.id   46a59a988e801fbf77316e8c49d054c4
#
_cell.length_a   1.000
_cell.length_b   1.000
_cell.length_c   1.000
_cell.angle_alpha   90.00
_cell.angle_beta   90.00
_cell.angle_gamma   90.00
#
_symmetry.space_group_name_H-M   'P 1'
#
loop_
_entity.id
_entity.type
_entity.pdbx_description
1 polymer ?
#
loop_
_entity_poly.entity_id
_entity_poly.type
_entity_poly.pdbx_seq_one_letter_code
_entity_poly.pdbx_strand_id
1 'polypeptide(L)'
;MPSLKDLKIRIDSVKSTRKITKAMQMVAAAKLRKAQEQAERGRPYAEKMRAIVSNLASSVKNITVDNKYLGDGGDSKKFLLIIATAERGLCGGFNSSIVKMAKTRIAELKSENKEVKILTIGKKGREQLNREFDSLFIGHVDLSNEKNITIETARKISIDLISKFDKGEYEVCLLYTSPSPRDVE
;
A
#
# COMPACT_ATOMS: atom_id res chain seq x y z
N MET A 1 1.59 -41.50 -30.82
CA MET A 1 1.81 -40.18 -31.43
C MET A 1 0.48 -39.45 -31.50
N PRO A 2 0.41 -38.14 -31.18
CA PRO A 2 -0.83 -37.40 -31.29
C PRO A 2 -1.32 -37.37 -32.75
N SER A 3 -2.62 -37.48 -32.94
CA SER A 3 -3.23 -37.48 -34.27
C SER A 3 -3.18 -36.06 -34.89
N LEU A 4 -3.25 -35.96 -36.23
CA LEU A 4 -3.33 -34.67 -36.92
C LEU A 4 -4.52 -33.84 -36.44
N LYS A 5 -5.60 -34.48 -36.02
CA LYS A 5 -6.80 -33.83 -35.48
C LYS A 5 -6.50 -33.21 -34.12
N ASP A 6 -5.79 -33.89 -33.23
CA ASP A 6 -5.41 -33.40 -31.91
C ASP A 6 -4.47 -32.21 -32.02
N LEU A 7 -3.52 -32.25 -32.98
CA LEU A 7 -2.62 -31.12 -33.23
C LEU A 7 -3.37 -29.86 -33.72
N LYS A 8 -4.35 -30.01 -34.62
CA LYS A 8 -5.19 -28.92 -35.08
C LYS A 8 -5.99 -28.27 -33.91
N ILE A 9 -6.64 -29.11 -33.09
CA ILE A 9 -7.38 -28.62 -31.91
C ILE A 9 -6.46 -27.86 -30.98
N ARG A 10 -5.25 -28.35 -30.73
CA ARG A 10 -4.26 -27.73 -29.89
C ARG A 10 -3.78 -26.35 -30.43
N ILE A 11 -3.54 -26.28 -31.75
CA ILE A 11 -3.18 -25.02 -32.44
C ILE A 11 -4.31 -24.00 -32.31
N ASP A 12 -5.55 -24.39 -32.53
CA ASP A 12 -6.70 -23.48 -32.44
C ASP A 12 -6.94 -23.00 -31.00
N SER A 13 -6.77 -23.86 -30.00
CA SER A 13 -6.80 -23.50 -28.58
C SER A 13 -5.73 -22.48 -28.24
N VAL A 14 -4.47 -22.69 -28.66
CA VAL A 14 -3.36 -21.78 -28.43
C VAL A 14 -3.60 -20.43 -29.14
N LYS A 15 -4.10 -20.43 -30.37
CA LYS A 15 -4.46 -19.21 -31.10
C LYS A 15 -5.55 -18.42 -30.38
N SER A 16 -6.56 -19.11 -29.84
CA SER A 16 -7.62 -18.49 -29.05
C SER A 16 -7.07 -17.84 -27.76
N THR A 17 -6.26 -18.61 -27.01
CA THR A 17 -5.59 -18.11 -25.80
C THR A 17 -4.72 -16.87 -26.09
N ARG A 18 -3.97 -16.89 -27.21
CA ARG A 18 -3.16 -15.75 -27.65
C ARG A 18 -4.01 -14.50 -27.91
N LYS A 19 -5.19 -14.65 -28.55
CA LYS A 19 -6.10 -13.53 -28.79
C LYS A 19 -6.62 -12.92 -27.48
N ILE A 20 -7.02 -13.78 -26.54
CA ILE A 20 -7.49 -13.36 -25.22
C ILE A 20 -6.39 -12.61 -24.45
N THR A 21 -5.17 -13.19 -24.41
CA THR A 21 -4.04 -12.58 -23.72
C THR A 21 -3.68 -11.22 -24.31
N LYS A 22 -3.72 -11.07 -25.64
CA LYS A 22 -3.48 -9.79 -26.31
C LYS A 22 -4.56 -8.75 -25.97
N ALA A 23 -5.82 -9.16 -25.91
CA ALA A 23 -6.90 -8.27 -25.48
C ALA A 23 -6.72 -7.83 -24.00
N MET A 24 -6.35 -8.75 -23.11
CA MET A 24 -6.04 -8.43 -21.71
C MET A 24 -4.86 -7.46 -21.60
N GLN A 25 -3.83 -7.61 -22.41
CA GLN A 25 -2.68 -6.67 -22.46
C GLN A 25 -3.13 -5.26 -22.84
N MET A 26 -3.98 -5.11 -23.86
CA MET A 26 -4.50 -3.80 -24.27
C MET A 26 -5.33 -3.14 -23.16
N VAL A 27 -6.19 -3.90 -22.48
CA VAL A 27 -6.98 -3.38 -21.35
C VAL A 27 -6.08 -2.98 -20.18
N ALA A 28 -5.06 -3.78 -19.87
CA ALA A 28 -4.09 -3.47 -18.81
C ALA A 28 -3.30 -2.19 -19.13
N ALA A 29 -2.85 -2.04 -20.38
CA ALA A 29 -2.15 -0.83 -20.82
C ALA A 29 -3.01 0.44 -20.69
N ALA A 30 -4.29 0.36 -21.07
CA ALA A 30 -5.22 1.49 -20.91
C ALA A 30 -5.46 1.86 -19.43
N LYS A 31 -5.58 0.86 -18.55
CA LYS A 31 -5.70 1.08 -17.11
C LYS A 31 -4.44 1.69 -16.50
N LEU A 32 -3.25 1.21 -16.91
CA LEU A 32 -1.97 1.74 -16.47
C LEU A 32 -1.84 3.21 -16.84
N ARG A 33 -2.11 3.55 -18.11
CA ARG A 33 -2.09 4.95 -18.57
C ARG A 33 -2.99 5.84 -17.75
N LYS A 34 -4.23 5.42 -17.50
CA LYS A 34 -5.18 6.19 -16.66
C LYS A 34 -4.64 6.39 -15.24
N ALA A 35 -4.05 5.35 -14.63
CA ALA A 35 -3.48 5.45 -13.30
C ALA A 35 -2.26 6.39 -13.27
N GLN A 36 -1.39 6.35 -14.28
CA GLN A 36 -0.26 7.27 -14.42
C GLN A 36 -0.73 8.72 -14.54
N GLU A 37 -1.70 9.00 -15.42
CA GLU A 37 -2.27 10.34 -15.57
C GLU A 37 -2.86 10.87 -14.24
N GLN A 38 -3.51 10.02 -13.48
CA GLN A 38 -4.06 10.39 -12.15
C GLN A 38 -2.94 10.70 -11.15
N ALA A 39 -1.89 9.89 -11.12
CA ALA A 39 -0.74 10.11 -10.24
C ALA A 39 -0.01 11.42 -10.58
N GLU A 40 0.21 11.68 -11.88
CA GLU A 40 0.86 12.91 -12.35
C GLU A 40 0.05 14.17 -11.99
N ARG A 41 -1.28 14.11 -12.09
CA ARG A 41 -2.16 15.23 -11.67
C ARG A 41 -2.12 15.50 -10.17
N GLY A 42 -1.96 14.44 -9.35
CA GLY A 42 -1.89 14.56 -7.90
C GLY A 42 -0.52 15.04 -7.37
N ARG A 43 0.54 14.88 -8.15
CA ARG A 43 1.93 15.17 -7.75
C ARG A 43 2.16 16.62 -7.29
N PRO A 44 1.72 17.66 -8.02
CA PRO A 44 1.96 19.05 -7.59
C PRO A 44 1.33 19.37 -6.23
N TYR A 45 0.17 18.77 -5.93
CA TYR A 45 -0.47 18.91 -4.63
C TYR A 45 0.35 18.23 -3.53
N ALA A 46 0.77 17.01 -3.77
CA ALA A 46 1.59 16.25 -2.81
C ALA A 46 2.93 16.95 -2.51
N GLU A 47 3.58 17.52 -3.51
CA GLU A 47 4.83 18.28 -3.35
C GLU A 47 4.63 19.54 -2.50
N LYS A 48 3.58 20.31 -2.77
CA LYS A 48 3.25 21.50 -1.97
C LYS A 48 2.90 21.14 -0.53
N MET A 49 2.12 20.09 -0.32
CA MET A 49 1.80 19.62 1.03
C MET A 49 3.04 19.16 1.78
N ARG A 50 3.94 18.42 1.12
CA ARG A 50 5.21 17.99 1.71
C ARG A 50 6.08 19.19 2.11
N ALA A 51 6.15 20.22 1.28
CA ALA A 51 6.88 21.45 1.59
C ALA A 51 6.29 22.17 2.80
N ILE A 52 4.96 22.30 2.89
CA ILE A 52 4.29 22.92 4.03
C ILE A 52 4.57 22.15 5.33
N VAL A 53 4.43 20.82 5.31
CA VAL A 53 4.70 19.96 6.47
C VAL A 53 6.16 20.05 6.89
N SER A 54 7.10 20.05 5.94
CA SER A 54 8.53 20.19 6.22
C SER A 54 8.85 21.54 6.86
N ASN A 55 8.27 22.64 6.36
CA ASN A 55 8.46 23.98 6.92
C ASN A 55 7.89 24.07 8.33
N LEU A 56 6.70 23.51 8.57
CA LEU A 56 6.09 23.47 9.90
C LEU A 56 6.97 22.66 10.87
N ALA A 57 7.42 21.48 10.48
CA ALA A 57 8.29 20.65 11.30
C ALA A 57 9.62 21.35 11.65
N SER A 58 10.20 22.10 10.69
CA SER A 58 11.41 22.87 10.91
C SER A 58 11.19 24.05 11.86
N SER A 59 10.05 24.73 11.75
CA SER A 59 9.70 25.86 12.61
C SER A 59 9.44 25.44 14.06
N VAL A 60 8.90 24.23 14.25
CA VAL A 60 8.54 23.71 15.58
C VAL A 60 9.74 23.14 16.33
N LYS A 61 10.80 22.70 15.64
CA LYS A 61 12.04 22.22 16.30
C LYS A 61 12.66 23.21 17.27
N ASN A 62 12.40 24.52 17.09
CA ASN A 62 12.95 25.59 17.94
C ASN A 62 11.95 26.10 19.00
N ILE A 63 10.75 25.54 19.06
CA ILE A 63 9.69 25.96 19.97
C ILE A 63 9.23 24.69 20.69
N THR A 64 9.23 24.70 22.02
CA THR A 64 8.63 23.63 22.85
C THR A 64 7.11 23.64 22.68
N VAL A 65 6.64 23.13 21.54
CA VAL A 65 5.22 22.90 21.29
C VAL A 65 4.93 21.44 21.63
N ASP A 66 4.19 21.25 22.70
CA ASP A 66 3.66 19.94 23.08
C ASP A 66 2.54 19.53 22.10
N ASN A 67 2.95 19.18 20.86
CA ASN A 67 2.04 18.76 19.82
C ASN A 67 2.36 17.31 19.40
N LYS A 68 1.50 16.38 19.80
CA LYS A 68 1.63 14.97 19.55
C LYS A 68 1.76 14.58 18.05
N TYR A 69 1.34 15.45 17.13
CA TYR A 69 1.44 15.21 15.67
C TYR A 69 2.81 15.60 15.10
N LEU A 70 3.65 16.32 15.84
CA LEU A 70 4.96 16.81 15.39
C LEU A 70 6.13 16.19 16.16
N GLY A 71 5.87 15.18 16.98
CA GLY A 71 6.91 14.40 17.68
C GLY A 71 7.77 13.60 16.71
N ASP A 72 9.03 13.36 17.09
CA ASP A 72 9.98 12.55 16.35
C ASP A 72 9.79 11.04 16.56
N GLY A 73 8.93 10.65 17.50
CA GLY A 73 8.62 9.27 17.80
C GLY A 73 9.75 8.47 18.47
N GLY A 74 10.83 9.15 18.91
CA GLY A 74 12.03 8.49 19.42
C GLY A 74 11.79 7.54 20.60
N ASP A 75 11.02 7.97 21.58
CA ASP A 75 10.67 7.18 22.77
C ASP A 75 9.36 6.40 22.65
N SER A 76 8.73 6.45 21.50
CA SER A 76 7.42 5.82 21.28
C SER A 76 7.48 4.30 21.44
N LYS A 77 6.45 3.76 22.08
CA LYS A 77 6.31 2.33 22.36
C LYS A 77 5.28 1.63 21.48
N LYS A 78 4.32 2.38 20.93
CA LYS A 78 3.20 1.85 20.16
C LYS A 78 3.28 2.27 18.70
N PHE A 79 3.42 1.31 17.82
CA PHE A 79 3.58 1.51 16.38
C PHE A 79 2.40 0.95 15.60
N LEU A 80 1.86 1.74 14.67
CA LEU A 80 0.93 1.26 13.66
C LEU A 80 1.64 1.14 12.31
N LEU A 81 1.64 -0.06 11.73
CA LEU A 81 2.10 -0.29 10.38
C LEU A 81 0.90 -0.37 9.43
N ILE A 82 0.82 0.59 8.51
CA ILE A 82 -0.14 0.55 7.42
C ILE A 82 0.54 -0.13 6.23
N ILE A 83 -0.02 -1.24 5.78
CA ILE A 83 0.55 -2.03 4.70
C ILE A 83 -0.38 -1.95 3.49
N ALA A 84 0.02 -1.11 2.50
CA ALA A 84 -0.76 -0.86 1.30
C ALA A 84 -0.31 -1.76 0.15
N THR A 85 -1.17 -2.69 -0.24
CA THR A 85 -0.94 -3.66 -1.32
C THR A 85 -2.06 -3.62 -2.35
N ALA A 86 -1.94 -4.41 -3.42
CA ALA A 86 -2.99 -4.53 -4.40
C ALA A 86 -4.15 -5.41 -3.91
N GLU A 87 -5.35 -5.15 -4.45
CA GLU A 87 -6.50 -6.03 -4.27
C GLU A 87 -6.36 -7.34 -5.06
N ARG A 88 -5.69 -7.29 -6.20
CA ARG A 88 -5.56 -8.42 -7.12
C ARG A 88 -4.10 -8.86 -7.22
N GLY A 89 -3.92 -10.14 -7.60
CA GLY A 89 -2.61 -10.70 -7.91
C GLY A 89 -2.15 -10.38 -9.33
N LEU A 90 -1.17 -11.16 -9.81
CA LEU A 90 -0.54 -11.04 -11.13
C LEU A 90 0.19 -9.70 -11.36
N CYS A 91 0.77 -9.16 -10.28
CA CYS A 91 1.57 -7.93 -10.28
C CYS A 91 3.06 -8.20 -10.01
N GLY A 92 3.56 -9.37 -10.41
CA GLY A 92 4.95 -9.78 -10.14
C GLY A 92 5.27 -9.82 -8.65
N GLY A 93 6.41 -9.31 -8.25
CA GLY A 93 6.87 -9.25 -6.86
C GLY A 93 6.29 -8.10 -6.02
N PHE A 94 5.41 -7.26 -6.57
CA PHE A 94 4.90 -6.06 -5.90
C PHE A 94 4.40 -6.32 -4.47
N ASN A 95 3.40 -7.19 -4.32
CA ASN A 95 2.82 -7.46 -3.01
C ASN A 95 3.80 -8.15 -2.05
N SER A 96 4.56 -9.13 -2.55
CA SER A 96 5.52 -9.87 -1.73
C SER A 96 6.70 -9.03 -1.27
N SER A 97 7.16 -8.07 -2.06
CA SER A 97 8.22 -7.14 -1.66
C SER A 97 7.76 -6.24 -0.51
N ILE A 98 6.55 -5.67 -0.60
CA ILE A 98 5.97 -4.84 0.46
C ILE A 98 5.80 -5.65 1.75
N VAL A 99 5.23 -6.86 1.64
CA VAL A 99 5.03 -7.74 2.78
C VAL A 99 6.37 -8.14 3.42
N LYS A 100 7.41 -8.43 2.63
CA LYS A 100 8.74 -8.73 3.14
C LYS A 100 9.32 -7.56 3.94
N MET A 101 9.24 -6.34 3.42
CA MET A 101 9.70 -5.14 4.15
C MET A 101 8.92 -4.96 5.46
N ALA A 102 7.59 -5.14 5.42
CA ALA A 102 6.76 -5.04 6.61
C ALA A 102 7.14 -6.10 7.66
N LYS A 103 7.36 -7.36 7.26
CA LYS A 103 7.79 -8.43 8.16
C LYS A 103 9.13 -8.13 8.82
N THR A 104 10.10 -7.64 8.06
CA THR A 104 11.41 -7.23 8.60
C THR A 104 11.21 -6.15 9.67
N ARG A 105 10.41 -5.12 9.37
CA ARG A 105 10.17 -4.04 10.33
C ARG A 105 9.40 -4.48 11.58
N ILE A 106 8.45 -5.39 11.43
CA ILE A 106 7.74 -5.98 12.59
C ILE A 106 8.73 -6.72 13.49
N ALA A 107 9.65 -7.50 12.91
CA ALA A 107 10.67 -8.22 13.67
C ALA A 107 11.61 -7.27 14.43
N GLU A 108 12.08 -6.20 13.77
CA GLU A 108 12.92 -5.16 14.39
C GLU A 108 12.19 -4.51 15.57
N LEU A 109 10.98 -4.00 15.37
CA LEU A 109 10.21 -3.34 16.43
C LEU A 109 9.91 -4.27 17.60
N LYS A 110 9.60 -5.55 17.33
CA LYS A 110 9.42 -6.54 18.40
C LYS A 110 10.71 -6.83 19.15
N SER A 111 11.87 -6.84 18.49
CA SER A 111 13.16 -7.01 19.17
C SER A 111 13.50 -5.83 20.08
N GLU A 112 12.98 -4.63 19.77
CA GLU A 112 13.08 -3.43 20.61
C GLU A 112 11.99 -3.36 21.70
N ASN A 113 11.23 -4.43 21.93
CA ASN A 113 10.09 -4.48 22.86
C ASN A 113 9.00 -3.41 22.58
N LYS A 114 8.78 -3.06 21.32
CA LYS A 114 7.73 -2.14 20.89
C LYS A 114 6.42 -2.90 20.62
N GLU A 115 5.30 -2.29 20.96
CA GLU A 115 3.97 -2.78 20.59
C GLU A 115 3.70 -2.48 19.12
N VAL A 116 3.35 -3.49 18.34
CA VAL A 116 3.08 -3.34 16.91
C VAL A 116 1.64 -3.70 16.60
N LYS A 117 0.95 -2.80 15.92
CA LYS A 117 -0.36 -3.02 15.34
C LYS A 117 -0.31 -2.90 13.82
N ILE A 118 -1.19 -3.60 13.12
CA ILE A 118 -1.20 -3.65 11.66
C ILE A 118 -2.57 -3.23 11.14
N LEU A 119 -2.57 -2.33 10.17
CA LEU A 119 -3.73 -2.03 9.34
C LEU A 119 -3.36 -2.32 7.88
N THR A 120 -4.17 -3.12 7.20
CA THR A 120 -3.92 -3.43 5.79
C THR A 120 -4.87 -2.67 4.88
N ILE A 121 -4.34 -2.16 3.80
CA ILE A 121 -5.08 -1.61 2.66
C ILE A 121 -4.81 -2.54 1.48
N GLY A 122 -5.86 -3.13 0.93
CA GLY A 122 -5.73 -4.15 -0.12
C GLY A 122 -5.62 -5.58 0.40
N LYS A 123 -6.35 -6.45 -0.27
CA LYS A 123 -6.57 -7.84 0.15
C LYS A 123 -5.29 -8.68 0.18
N LYS A 124 -4.36 -8.47 -0.78
CA LYS A 124 -3.20 -9.36 -0.95
C LYS A 124 -2.18 -9.26 0.18
N GLY A 125 -2.01 -8.09 0.78
CA GLY A 125 -1.18 -7.93 1.97
C GLY A 125 -1.75 -8.67 3.17
N ARG A 126 -3.05 -8.53 3.39
CA ARG A 126 -3.74 -9.23 4.47
C ARG A 126 -3.62 -10.76 4.34
N GLU A 127 -3.90 -11.32 3.15
CA GLU A 127 -3.81 -12.76 2.90
C GLU A 127 -2.42 -13.31 3.24
N GLN A 128 -1.35 -12.58 2.92
CA GLN A 128 0.02 -13.03 3.14
C GLN A 128 0.50 -12.87 4.60
N LEU A 129 -0.08 -11.92 5.34
CA LEU A 129 0.32 -11.65 6.73
C LEU A 129 -0.56 -12.36 7.75
N ASN A 130 -1.79 -12.67 7.40
CA ASN A 130 -2.79 -13.20 8.33
C ASN A 130 -2.31 -14.46 9.08
N ARG A 131 -1.59 -15.35 8.40
CA ARG A 131 -1.13 -16.61 8.99
C ARG A 131 -0.17 -16.43 10.17
N GLU A 132 0.66 -15.38 10.12
CA GLU A 132 1.73 -15.18 11.11
C GLU A 132 1.41 -14.08 12.11
N PHE A 133 0.55 -13.12 11.74
CA PHE A 133 0.35 -11.87 12.47
C PHE A 133 -1.13 -11.54 12.72
N ASP A 134 -2.02 -12.53 12.71
CA ASP A 134 -3.46 -12.33 12.86
C ASP A 134 -3.81 -11.49 14.10
N SER A 135 -3.15 -11.76 15.22
CA SER A 135 -3.37 -11.04 16.50
C SER A 135 -2.94 -9.56 16.48
N LEU A 136 -2.17 -9.13 15.50
CA LEU A 136 -1.68 -7.75 15.40
C LEU A 136 -2.61 -6.86 14.56
N PHE A 137 -3.58 -7.42 13.84
CA PHE A 137 -4.47 -6.65 13.00
C PHE A 137 -5.49 -5.86 13.82
N ILE A 138 -5.55 -4.55 13.58
CA ILE A 138 -6.59 -3.66 14.12
C ILE A 138 -7.65 -3.27 13.08
N GLY A 139 -7.40 -3.59 11.81
CA GLY A 139 -8.33 -3.28 10.74
C GLY A 139 -7.85 -3.71 9.36
N HIS A 140 -8.79 -3.62 8.43
CA HIS A 140 -8.56 -3.87 7.02
C HIS A 140 -9.44 -2.94 6.18
N VAL A 141 -8.84 -2.31 5.20
CA VAL A 141 -9.54 -1.50 4.21
C VAL A 141 -9.63 -2.28 2.92
N ASP A 142 -10.83 -2.70 2.56
CA ASP A 142 -11.14 -3.39 1.31
C ASP A 142 -11.54 -2.37 0.26
N LEU A 143 -10.75 -2.27 -0.81
CA LEU A 143 -10.97 -1.38 -1.95
C LEU A 143 -11.51 -2.13 -3.18
N SER A 144 -11.88 -3.41 -3.05
CA SER A 144 -12.31 -4.27 -4.18
C SER A 144 -13.56 -3.74 -4.89
N ASN A 145 -14.44 -3.07 -4.16
CA ASN A 145 -15.68 -2.48 -4.68
C ASN A 145 -15.51 -1.04 -5.20
N GLU A 146 -14.36 -0.43 -4.93
CA GLU A 146 -14.08 0.94 -5.39
C GLU A 146 -13.63 0.94 -6.85
N LYS A 147 -14.46 1.47 -7.75
CA LYS A 147 -14.10 1.62 -9.18
C LYS A 147 -12.95 2.60 -9.39
N ASN A 148 -12.93 3.66 -8.59
CA ASN A 148 -11.88 4.67 -8.59
C ASN A 148 -11.59 5.06 -7.15
N ILE A 149 -10.32 5.06 -6.77
CA ILE A 149 -9.88 5.58 -5.48
C ILE A 149 -9.94 7.10 -5.57
N THR A 150 -10.77 7.71 -4.74
CA THR A 150 -11.00 9.16 -4.69
C THR A 150 -10.38 9.77 -3.43
N ILE A 151 -10.32 11.09 -3.39
CA ILE A 151 -9.90 11.81 -2.18
C ILE A 151 -10.82 11.52 -0.98
N GLU A 152 -12.10 11.26 -1.24
CA GLU A 152 -13.07 10.88 -0.19
C GLU A 152 -12.75 9.52 0.43
N THR A 153 -12.29 8.56 -0.38
CA THR A 153 -11.82 7.26 0.13
C THR A 153 -10.60 7.45 1.05
N ALA A 154 -9.62 8.25 0.59
CA ALA A 154 -8.44 8.58 1.40
C ALA A 154 -8.81 9.33 2.69
N ARG A 155 -9.77 10.28 2.60
CA ARG A 155 -10.26 11.05 3.74
C ARG A 155 -10.90 10.17 4.81
N LYS A 156 -11.74 9.21 4.43
CA LYS A 156 -12.37 8.25 5.37
C LYS A 156 -11.30 7.46 6.14
N ILE A 157 -10.29 6.95 5.43
CA ILE A 157 -9.18 6.24 6.04
C ILE A 157 -8.42 7.14 7.00
N SER A 158 -8.12 8.37 6.60
CA SER A 158 -7.38 9.33 7.42
C SER A 158 -8.13 9.70 8.70
N ILE A 159 -9.46 9.92 8.63
CA ILE A 159 -10.28 10.23 9.80
C ILE A 159 -10.26 9.08 10.80
N ASP A 160 -10.38 7.84 10.36
CA ASP A 160 -10.30 6.66 11.23
C ASP A 160 -8.91 6.55 11.90
N LEU A 161 -7.85 6.77 11.13
CA LEU A 161 -6.48 6.78 11.64
C LEU A 161 -6.29 7.87 12.71
N ILE A 162 -6.68 9.12 12.42
CA ILE A 162 -6.56 10.23 13.36
C ILE A 162 -7.35 9.94 14.64
N SER A 163 -8.57 9.43 14.53
CA SER A 163 -9.39 9.05 15.69
C SER A 163 -8.69 8.01 16.58
N LYS A 164 -8.06 6.99 16.00
CA LYS A 164 -7.30 5.98 16.74
C LYS A 164 -6.05 6.56 17.38
N PHE A 165 -5.34 7.46 16.68
CA PHE A 165 -4.20 8.18 17.22
C PHE A 165 -4.60 9.04 18.41
N ASP A 166 -5.70 9.77 18.31
CA ASP A 166 -6.22 10.63 19.39
C ASP A 166 -6.60 9.85 20.64
N LYS A 167 -7.07 8.61 20.46
CA LYS A 167 -7.36 7.66 21.55
C LYS A 167 -6.11 7.02 22.15
N GLY A 168 -4.91 7.28 21.62
CA GLY A 168 -3.66 6.69 22.09
C GLY A 168 -3.50 5.21 21.75
N GLU A 169 -4.21 4.72 20.72
CA GLU A 169 -4.06 3.34 20.26
C GLU A 169 -2.68 3.07 19.64
N TYR A 170 -2.04 4.10 19.12
CA TYR A 170 -0.65 4.12 18.65
C TYR A 170 -0.07 5.52 18.74
N GLU A 171 1.25 5.63 18.68
CA GLU A 171 2.03 6.87 18.80
C GLU A 171 2.76 7.21 17.49
N VAL A 172 3.15 6.18 16.74
CA VAL A 172 3.83 6.31 15.44
C VAL A 172 3.10 5.51 14.39
N CYS A 173 2.92 6.11 13.22
CA CYS A 173 2.31 5.49 12.06
C CYS A 173 3.31 5.40 10.92
N LEU A 174 3.56 4.18 10.43
CA LEU A 174 4.47 3.90 9.32
C LEU A 174 3.69 3.32 8.14
N LEU A 175 3.83 3.93 6.96
CA LEU A 175 3.20 3.46 5.72
C LEU A 175 4.19 2.67 4.87
N TYR A 176 3.86 1.40 4.61
CA TYR A 176 4.60 0.52 3.72
C TYR A 176 3.86 0.33 2.40
N THR A 177 4.49 0.79 1.35
CA THR A 177 4.05 0.59 -0.04
C THR A 177 5.28 0.49 -0.94
N SER A 178 5.11 0.12 -2.20
CA SER A 178 6.23 0.16 -3.14
C SER A 178 6.57 1.62 -3.48
N PRO A 179 7.85 2.01 -3.44
CA PRO A 179 8.24 3.31 -3.93
C PRO A 179 7.88 3.44 -5.41
N SER A 180 7.44 4.63 -5.82
CA SER A 180 7.28 4.93 -7.24
C SER A 180 8.65 4.78 -7.94
N PRO A 181 8.70 4.28 -9.19
CA PRO A 181 9.97 4.22 -9.93
C PRO A 181 10.73 5.54 -10.00
N ARG A 182 10.04 6.67 -9.81
CA ARG A 182 10.67 8.01 -9.77
C ARG A 182 11.11 8.45 -8.37
N ASP A 183 10.77 7.70 -7.32
CA ASP A 183 11.20 8.00 -5.95
C ASP A 183 12.54 7.30 -5.63
N VAL A 184 13.09 6.56 -6.60
CA VAL A 184 14.32 5.76 -6.47
C VAL A 184 15.49 6.44 -7.19
N GLU A 185 15.25 7.53 -7.92
CA GLU A 185 16.27 8.42 -8.52
C GLU A 185 16.55 9.59 -7.53
#